data_e276187ec664400431870193d2de129e
#
_entry.id   e276187ec664400431870193d2de129e
#
_cell.length_a   1.000
_cell.length_b   1.000
_cell.length_c   1.000
_cell.angle_alpha   90.00
_cell.angle_beta   90.00
_cell.angle_gamma   90.00
#
_symmetry.space_group_name_H-M   'P 1'
#
loop_
_entity.id
_entity.type
_entity.pdbx_description
1 polymer ?
#
loop_
_entity_poly.entity_id
_entity_poly.type
_entity_poly.pdbx_seq_one_letter_code
_entity_poly.pdbx_strand_id
1 'polypeptide(L)'
;MGLHDGHRQRAKERYGLVGADALADHELLELALFYAIPRQDTNETAHRLLKRFRSLQGVLQASPEELEQVEGVGKNAALLLHLMADISQRARITSLPEKILNSPDRTGAYFMELLTGQKRELLYQVCLDGKGKLLTCRCIAKGTVSASAVHVRQVVENALYAGASTIILA
;
A
#
# COMPACT_ATOMS: atom_id res chain seq x y z
N MET A 1 20.19 13.69 27.58
CA MET A 1 19.18 14.29 26.70
C MET A 1 19.89 14.62 25.39
N GLY A 2 19.70 13.81 24.34
CA GLY A 2 20.45 13.94 23.08
C GLY A 2 19.88 15.05 22.20
N LEU A 3 20.72 15.66 21.37
CA LEU A 3 20.34 16.68 20.38
C LEU A 3 19.15 16.22 19.49
N HIS A 4 18.97 14.92 19.31
CA HIS A 4 17.92 14.32 18.46
C HIS A 4 16.55 14.18 19.16
N ASP A 5 16.48 14.11 20.49
CA ASP A 5 15.19 13.97 21.20
C ASP A 5 14.32 15.23 21.03
N GLY A 6 14.94 16.41 21.07
CA GLY A 6 14.23 17.67 20.84
C GLY A 6 13.74 17.86 19.39
N HIS A 7 14.48 17.34 18.40
CA HIS A 7 14.07 17.42 16.99
C HIS A 7 12.85 16.52 16.70
N ARG A 8 12.87 15.28 17.15
CA ARG A 8 11.74 14.35 16.97
C ARG A 8 10.44 14.89 17.60
N GLN A 9 10.56 15.45 18.79
CA GLN A 9 9.40 16.01 19.46
C GLN A 9 8.82 17.22 18.69
N ARG A 10 9.66 18.15 18.25
CA ARG A 10 9.24 19.29 17.42
C ARG A 10 8.62 18.87 16.10
N ALA A 11 9.18 17.86 15.41
CA ALA A 11 8.63 17.34 14.17
C ALA A 11 7.22 16.75 14.37
N LYS A 12 7.01 15.99 15.45
CA LYS A 12 5.68 15.45 15.81
C LYS A 12 4.68 16.54 16.15
N GLU A 13 5.10 17.54 16.93
CA GLU A 13 4.27 18.71 17.29
C GLU A 13 3.88 19.48 16.04
N ARG A 14 4.82 19.73 15.14
CA ARG A 14 4.55 20.40 13.86
C ARG A 14 3.52 19.63 13.04
N TYR A 15 3.69 18.30 12.89
CA TYR A 15 2.70 17.47 12.21
C TYR A 15 1.31 17.57 12.87
N GLY A 16 1.25 17.55 14.20
CA GLY A 16 0.00 17.69 14.94
C GLY A 16 -0.70 19.04 14.76
N LEU A 17 0.08 20.10 14.51
CA LEU A 17 -0.46 21.45 14.32
C LEU A 17 -0.91 21.73 12.89
N VAL A 18 -0.13 21.30 11.88
CA VAL A 18 -0.34 21.73 10.49
C VAL A 18 -0.78 20.59 9.55
N GLY A 19 -0.75 19.32 10.02
CA GLY A 19 -1.12 18.17 9.21
C GLY A 19 -0.07 17.79 8.16
N ALA A 20 -0.41 16.77 7.35
CA ALA A 20 0.49 16.22 6.34
C ALA A 20 0.74 17.17 5.15
N ASP A 21 -0.27 17.95 4.76
CA ASP A 21 -0.22 18.79 3.55
C ASP A 21 0.82 19.91 3.62
N ALA A 22 1.20 20.32 4.84
CA ALA A 22 2.21 21.35 5.07
C ALA A 22 3.64 20.81 5.26
N LEU A 23 3.81 19.48 5.12
CA LEU A 23 5.09 18.81 5.26
C LEU A 23 5.59 18.31 3.91
N ALA A 24 6.89 18.40 3.69
CA ALA A 24 7.53 17.79 2.52
C ALA A 24 7.56 16.25 2.66
N ASP A 25 7.66 15.53 1.53
CA ASP A 25 7.72 14.06 1.50
C ASP A 25 8.79 13.47 2.41
N HIS A 26 9.98 14.10 2.49
CA HIS A 26 11.05 13.63 3.36
C HIS A 26 10.71 13.81 4.85
N GLU A 27 9.99 14.88 5.23
CA GLU A 27 9.56 15.11 6.61
C GLU A 27 8.51 14.07 7.04
N LEU A 28 7.60 13.69 6.15
CA LEU A 28 6.62 12.62 6.40
C LEU A 28 7.30 11.25 6.56
N LEU A 29 8.25 10.93 5.68
CA LEU A 29 9.04 9.70 5.80
C LEU A 29 9.87 9.67 7.09
N GLU A 30 10.52 10.78 7.42
CA GLU A 30 11.29 10.92 8.65
C GLU A 30 10.42 10.63 9.88
N LEU A 31 9.22 11.22 9.94
CA LEU A 31 8.25 10.98 11.01
C LEU A 31 7.85 9.50 11.12
N ALA A 32 7.58 8.85 10.00
CA ALA A 32 7.25 7.42 9.97
C ALA A 32 8.43 6.59 10.50
N LEU A 33 9.64 6.89 10.05
CA LEU A 33 10.85 6.19 10.45
C LEU A 33 11.20 6.36 11.94
N PHE A 34 10.75 7.42 12.61
CA PHE A 34 10.92 7.57 14.06
C PHE A 34 10.37 6.40 14.87
N TYR A 35 9.33 5.73 14.36
CA TYR A 35 8.70 4.60 15.05
C TYR A 35 9.43 3.28 14.82
N ALA A 36 10.17 3.14 13.73
CA ALA A 36 10.91 1.93 13.39
C ALA A 36 12.40 2.03 13.74
N ILE A 37 12.96 3.25 13.78
CA ILE A 37 14.39 3.51 14.02
C ILE A 37 14.51 4.39 15.28
N PRO A 38 14.58 3.81 16.47
CA PRO A 38 14.73 4.59 17.70
C PRO A 38 16.14 5.19 17.81
N ARG A 39 16.24 6.39 18.39
CA ARG A 39 17.50 7.02 18.80
C ARG A 39 18.51 7.38 17.71
N GLN A 40 18.12 7.35 16.44
CA GLN A 40 18.98 7.74 15.31
C GLN A 40 18.31 8.88 14.54
N ASP A 41 19.12 9.68 13.85
CA ASP A 41 18.64 10.65 12.88
C ASP A 41 18.12 9.88 11.65
N THR A 42 16.87 10.13 11.28
CA THR A 42 16.22 9.49 10.14
C THR A 42 16.03 10.43 8.95
N ASN A 43 16.43 11.70 9.08
CA ASN A 43 16.32 12.68 8.01
C ASN A 43 17.10 12.26 6.77
N GLU A 44 18.39 11.91 6.94
CA GLU A 44 19.21 11.42 5.83
C GLU A 44 18.66 10.13 5.21
N THR A 45 18.14 9.22 6.03
CA THR A 45 17.53 7.97 5.54
C THR A 45 16.30 8.27 4.69
N ALA A 46 15.46 9.22 5.09
CA ALA A 46 14.31 9.68 4.32
C ALA A 46 14.73 10.28 2.96
N HIS A 47 15.77 11.10 2.94
CA HIS A 47 16.33 11.64 1.70
C HIS A 47 16.90 10.56 0.78
N ARG A 48 17.64 9.56 1.32
CA ARG A 48 18.15 8.42 0.54
C ARG A 48 17.03 7.60 -0.09
N LEU A 49 15.95 7.35 0.65
CA LEU A 49 14.76 6.66 0.14
C LEU A 49 14.15 7.43 -1.04
N LEU A 50 13.88 8.71 -0.90
CA LEU A 50 13.33 9.53 -1.98
C LEU A 50 14.27 9.64 -3.18
N LYS A 51 15.57 9.74 -2.97
CA LYS A 51 16.56 9.74 -4.04
C LYS A 51 16.55 8.44 -4.85
N ARG A 52 16.43 7.28 -4.16
CA ARG A 52 16.41 5.96 -4.82
C ARG A 52 15.10 5.69 -5.54
N PHE A 53 13.97 5.95 -4.89
CA PHE A 53 12.65 5.59 -5.40
C PHE A 53 11.89 6.74 -6.06
N ARG A 54 12.47 7.94 -6.12
CA ARG A 54 12.02 9.13 -6.84
C ARG A 54 10.78 9.83 -6.30
N SER A 55 9.97 9.19 -5.47
CA SER A 55 8.76 9.76 -4.88
C SER A 55 8.34 8.99 -3.63
N LEU A 56 7.48 9.57 -2.82
CA LEU A 56 6.84 8.90 -1.68
C LEU A 56 6.08 7.64 -2.15
N GLN A 57 5.37 7.74 -3.26
CA GLN A 57 4.68 6.59 -3.86
C GLN A 57 5.67 5.49 -4.25
N GLY A 58 6.82 5.84 -4.84
CA GLY A 58 7.87 4.88 -5.20
C GLY A 58 8.43 4.15 -3.98
N VAL A 59 8.62 4.85 -2.86
CA VAL A 59 9.04 4.25 -1.58
C VAL A 59 7.99 3.26 -1.08
N LEU A 60 6.72 3.66 -1.05
CA LEU A 60 5.63 2.81 -0.56
C LEU A 60 5.33 1.60 -1.46
N GLN A 61 5.70 1.65 -2.74
CA GLN A 61 5.54 0.53 -3.69
C GLN A 61 6.75 -0.41 -3.75
N ALA A 62 7.86 -0.04 -3.12
CA ALA A 62 9.06 -0.88 -3.08
C ALA A 62 8.85 -2.11 -2.20
N SER A 63 9.47 -3.23 -2.58
CA SER A 63 9.46 -4.43 -1.73
C SER A 63 10.32 -4.23 -0.48
N PRO A 64 10.07 -4.98 0.60
CA PRO A 64 10.91 -4.92 1.79
C PRO A 64 12.40 -5.13 1.48
N GLU A 65 12.72 -6.05 0.58
CA GLU A 65 14.10 -6.35 0.16
C GLU A 65 14.76 -5.17 -0.57
N GLU A 66 13.99 -4.44 -1.40
CA GLU A 66 14.47 -3.24 -2.08
C GLU A 66 14.69 -2.08 -1.09
N LEU A 67 13.81 -1.95 -0.11
CA LEU A 67 13.91 -0.95 0.95
C LEU A 67 15.14 -1.20 1.85
N GLU A 68 15.39 -2.45 2.23
CA GLU A 68 16.55 -2.84 3.06
C GLU A 68 17.91 -2.55 2.39
N GLN A 69 17.95 -2.40 1.06
CA GLN A 69 19.17 -2.00 0.34
C GLN A 69 19.53 -0.52 0.52
N VAL A 70 18.65 0.28 1.13
CA VAL A 70 18.93 1.68 1.43
C VAL A 70 19.63 1.77 2.79
N GLU A 71 20.79 2.41 2.82
CA GLU A 71 21.55 2.61 4.05
C GLU A 71 20.70 3.31 5.12
N GLY A 72 20.68 2.73 6.31
CA GLY A 72 19.85 3.19 7.43
C GLY A 72 18.47 2.55 7.52
N VAL A 73 18.05 1.75 6.53
CA VAL A 73 16.77 1.03 6.53
C VAL A 73 17.01 -0.43 6.93
N GLY A 74 16.69 -0.78 8.16
CA GLY A 74 16.67 -2.16 8.62
C GLY A 74 15.31 -2.83 8.40
N LYS A 75 15.22 -4.13 8.71
CA LYS A 75 14.01 -4.95 8.54
C LYS A 75 12.72 -4.33 9.11
N ASN A 76 12.81 -3.75 10.31
CA ASN A 76 11.64 -3.13 10.94
C ASN A 76 11.17 -1.88 10.20
N ALA A 77 12.09 -1.06 9.68
CA ALA A 77 11.75 0.12 8.90
C ALA A 77 11.15 -0.25 7.54
N ALA A 78 11.72 -1.22 6.86
CA ALA A 78 11.20 -1.76 5.61
C ALA A 78 9.80 -2.34 5.79
N LEU A 79 9.58 -3.15 6.85
CA LEU A 79 8.27 -3.71 7.19
C LEU A 79 7.26 -2.61 7.50
N LEU A 80 7.62 -1.59 8.28
CA LEU A 80 6.71 -0.49 8.60
C LEU A 80 6.25 0.25 7.33
N LEU A 81 7.18 0.63 6.45
CA LEU A 81 6.85 1.35 5.21
C LEU A 81 5.93 0.51 4.29
N HIS A 82 6.23 -0.77 4.16
CA HIS A 82 5.40 -1.69 3.37
C HIS A 82 4.01 -1.89 3.99
N LEU A 83 3.93 -2.06 5.32
CA LEU A 83 2.66 -2.17 6.05
C LEU A 83 1.80 -0.91 5.92
N MET A 84 2.39 0.29 5.96
CA MET A 84 1.68 1.55 5.74
C MET A 84 1.05 1.61 4.34
N ALA A 85 1.75 1.12 3.32
CA ALA A 85 1.23 1.00 1.97
C ALA A 85 0.03 0.04 1.91
N ASP A 86 0.16 -1.14 2.49
CA ASP A 86 -0.90 -2.15 2.53
C ASP A 86 -2.15 -1.65 3.28
N ILE A 87 -1.96 -0.99 4.42
CA ILE A 87 -3.07 -0.39 5.19
C ILE A 87 -3.76 0.69 4.37
N SER A 88 -3.00 1.60 3.75
CA SER A 88 -3.55 2.68 2.94
C SER A 88 -4.32 2.15 1.73
N GLN A 89 -3.80 1.11 1.07
CA GLN A 89 -4.48 0.45 -0.04
C GLN A 89 -5.78 -0.21 0.43
N ARG A 90 -5.74 -0.95 1.54
CA ARG A 90 -6.92 -1.61 2.11
C ARG A 90 -7.98 -0.59 2.55
N ALA A 91 -7.58 0.49 3.19
CA ALA A 91 -8.49 1.56 3.60
C ALA A 91 -9.19 2.19 2.39
N ARG A 92 -8.47 2.48 1.30
CA ARG A 92 -9.07 3.00 0.06
C ARG A 92 -10.10 2.04 -0.54
N ILE A 93 -9.80 0.75 -0.57
CA ILE A 93 -10.75 -0.27 -1.08
C ILE A 93 -12.00 -0.33 -0.20
N THR A 94 -11.84 -0.22 1.11
CA THR A 94 -12.95 -0.37 2.08
C THR A 94 -13.79 0.91 2.21
N SER A 95 -13.22 2.10 1.99
CA SER A 95 -13.90 3.39 2.11
C SER A 95 -14.77 3.77 0.90
N LEU A 96 -14.72 2.96 -0.16
CA LEU A 96 -15.56 3.21 -1.33
C LEU A 96 -17.02 2.90 -0.98
N PRO A 97 -17.97 3.80 -1.31
CA PRO A 97 -19.40 3.53 -1.13
C PRO A 97 -19.75 2.20 -1.78
N GLU A 98 -20.80 1.52 -1.29
CA GLU A 98 -21.25 0.23 -1.81
C GLU A 98 -21.08 0.15 -3.33
N LYS A 99 -19.99 -0.51 -3.79
CA LYS A 99 -19.73 -0.58 -5.22
C LYS A 99 -20.63 -1.67 -5.83
N ILE A 100 -21.54 -1.22 -6.67
CA ILE A 100 -22.32 -2.10 -7.53
C ILE A 100 -21.61 -2.14 -8.88
N LEU A 101 -21.01 -3.29 -9.18
CA LEU A 101 -20.27 -3.57 -10.42
C LEU A 101 -21.17 -4.37 -11.38
N ASN A 102 -22.35 -3.82 -11.69
CA ASN A 102 -23.38 -4.49 -12.50
C ASN A 102 -23.34 -4.10 -13.97
N SER A 103 -22.31 -3.39 -14.41
CA SER A 103 -22.11 -3.06 -15.82
C SER A 103 -20.61 -3.09 -16.16
N PRO A 104 -20.25 -3.35 -17.46
CA PRO A 104 -18.87 -3.33 -17.91
C PRO A 104 -18.15 -2.00 -17.60
N ASP A 105 -18.83 -0.86 -17.79
CA ASP A 105 -18.25 0.47 -17.56
C ASP A 105 -17.89 0.68 -16.08
N ARG A 106 -18.78 0.32 -15.15
CA ARG A 106 -18.52 0.42 -13.72
C ARG A 106 -17.40 -0.51 -13.27
N THR A 107 -17.39 -1.72 -13.82
CA THR A 107 -16.35 -2.70 -13.54
C THR A 107 -15.00 -2.23 -14.09
N GLY A 108 -14.96 -1.72 -15.31
CA GLY A 108 -13.77 -1.16 -15.93
C GLY A 108 -13.21 0.02 -15.14
N ALA A 109 -14.06 0.99 -14.77
CA ALA A 109 -13.66 2.13 -13.94
C ALA A 109 -13.07 1.68 -12.59
N TYR A 110 -13.67 0.66 -11.97
CA TYR A 110 -13.17 0.09 -10.72
C TYR A 110 -11.77 -0.50 -10.87
N PHE A 111 -11.53 -1.31 -11.91
CA PHE A 111 -10.22 -1.90 -12.15
C PHE A 111 -9.18 -0.86 -12.58
N MET A 112 -9.56 0.14 -13.35
CA MET A 112 -8.67 1.26 -13.69
C MET A 112 -8.19 1.98 -12.42
N GLU A 113 -9.08 2.27 -11.48
CA GLU A 113 -8.74 2.88 -10.19
C GLU A 113 -7.82 1.96 -9.35
N LEU A 114 -8.13 0.66 -9.31
CA LEU A 114 -7.40 -0.34 -8.54
C LEU A 114 -5.98 -0.56 -9.06
N LEU A 115 -5.81 -0.56 -10.38
CA LEU A 115 -4.54 -0.89 -11.05
C LEU A 115 -3.71 0.35 -11.37
N THR A 116 -4.27 1.56 -11.28
CA THR A 116 -3.53 2.79 -11.56
C THR A 116 -2.32 2.93 -10.63
N GLY A 117 -1.16 3.22 -11.21
CA GLY A 117 0.09 3.41 -10.49
C GLY A 117 0.81 2.11 -10.10
N GLN A 118 0.28 0.96 -10.44
CA GLN A 118 0.98 -0.32 -10.22
C GLN A 118 2.08 -0.50 -11.27
N LYS A 119 3.28 -0.88 -10.81
CA LYS A 119 4.46 -1.11 -11.68
C LYS A 119 4.66 -2.57 -12.06
N ARG A 120 3.92 -3.47 -11.43
CA ARG A 120 4.00 -4.93 -11.65
C ARG A 120 2.66 -5.44 -12.13
N GLU A 121 2.68 -6.53 -12.86
CA GLU A 121 1.46 -7.26 -13.21
C GLU A 121 0.82 -7.79 -11.91
N LEU A 122 -0.45 -7.52 -11.75
CA LEU A 122 -1.25 -7.97 -10.62
C LEU A 122 -2.50 -8.66 -11.15
N LEU A 123 -2.88 -9.77 -10.55
CA LEU A 123 -4.15 -10.39 -10.83
C LEU A 123 -5.05 -10.26 -9.61
N TYR A 124 -6.20 -9.63 -9.79
CA TYR A 124 -7.20 -9.49 -8.76
C TYR A 124 -8.39 -10.41 -8.99
N GLN A 125 -8.91 -10.93 -7.90
CA GLN A 125 -10.21 -11.61 -7.85
C GLN A 125 -11.20 -10.69 -7.15
N VAL A 126 -12.27 -10.35 -7.84
CA VAL A 126 -13.43 -9.63 -7.31
C VAL A 126 -14.58 -10.60 -7.17
N CYS A 127 -15.20 -10.62 -6.00
CA CYS A 127 -16.38 -11.43 -5.70
C CYS A 127 -17.60 -10.51 -5.52
N LEU A 128 -18.69 -10.82 -6.21
CA LEU A 128 -19.92 -10.06 -6.20
C LEU A 128 -21.10 -10.91 -5.74
N ASP A 129 -22.09 -10.26 -5.12
CA ASP A 129 -23.39 -10.89 -4.86
C ASP A 129 -24.28 -10.97 -6.12
N GLY A 130 -25.48 -11.51 -5.99
CA GLY A 130 -26.43 -11.63 -7.09
C GLY A 130 -26.96 -10.32 -7.66
N LYS A 131 -26.71 -9.18 -6.99
CA LYS A 131 -27.05 -7.83 -7.45
C LYS A 131 -25.87 -7.05 -8.01
N GLY A 132 -24.70 -7.70 -8.10
CA GLY A 132 -23.46 -7.08 -8.55
C GLY A 132 -22.77 -6.23 -7.49
N LYS A 133 -23.17 -6.34 -6.21
CA LYS A 133 -22.51 -5.64 -5.09
C LYS A 133 -21.18 -6.30 -4.79
N LEU A 134 -20.13 -5.49 -4.62
CA LEU A 134 -18.80 -5.95 -4.24
C LEU A 134 -18.81 -6.55 -2.83
N LEU A 135 -18.45 -7.82 -2.73
CA LEU A 135 -18.27 -8.54 -1.47
C LEU A 135 -16.80 -8.52 -1.03
N THR A 136 -15.89 -8.93 -1.92
CA THR A 136 -14.44 -8.91 -1.67
C THR A 136 -13.66 -8.59 -2.93
N CYS A 137 -12.47 -7.98 -2.72
CA CYS A 137 -11.47 -7.78 -3.77
C CYS A 137 -10.12 -8.23 -3.20
N ARG A 138 -9.46 -9.19 -3.86
CA ARG A 138 -8.18 -9.75 -3.41
C ARG A 138 -7.19 -9.83 -4.55
N CYS A 139 -5.95 -9.41 -4.31
CA CYS A 139 -4.85 -9.72 -5.21
C CYS A 139 -4.46 -11.20 -5.01
N ILE A 140 -4.58 -12.00 -6.05
CA ILE A 140 -4.33 -13.45 -6.05
C ILE A 140 -3.02 -13.85 -6.71
N ALA A 141 -2.43 -12.96 -7.52
CA ALA A 141 -1.09 -13.14 -8.06
C ALA A 141 -0.38 -11.81 -8.26
N LYS A 142 0.95 -11.81 -8.08
CA LYS A 142 1.84 -10.64 -8.27
C LYS A 142 3.05 -11.07 -9.11
N GLY A 143 3.45 -10.23 -10.10
CA GLY A 143 4.60 -10.47 -10.97
C GLY A 143 4.21 -10.97 -12.35
N THR A 144 5.17 -11.46 -13.15
CA THR A 144 4.89 -12.08 -14.45
C THR A 144 4.00 -13.30 -14.27
N VAL A 145 2.76 -13.17 -14.69
CA VAL A 145 1.76 -14.24 -14.60
C VAL A 145 2.11 -15.31 -15.63
N SER A 146 2.98 -16.25 -15.28
CA SER A 146 2.95 -17.51 -15.99
C SER A 146 1.64 -18.21 -15.61
N ALA A 147 0.95 -18.80 -16.57
CA ALA A 147 -0.36 -19.46 -16.39
C ALA A 147 -0.39 -20.50 -15.24
N SER A 148 0.76 -20.93 -14.75
CA SER A 148 0.95 -21.85 -13.61
C SER A 148 0.81 -21.21 -12.22
N ALA A 149 0.75 -19.88 -12.12
CA ALA A 149 0.72 -19.18 -10.82
C ALA A 149 -0.70 -18.97 -10.27
N VAL A 150 -1.74 -19.21 -11.06
CA VAL A 150 -3.14 -19.04 -10.62
C VAL A 150 -3.71 -20.40 -10.21
N HIS A 151 -3.84 -20.62 -8.91
CA HIS A 151 -4.45 -21.84 -8.39
C HIS A 151 -5.98 -21.73 -8.45
N VAL A 152 -6.60 -22.38 -9.42
CA VAL A 152 -8.07 -22.42 -9.60
C VAL A 152 -8.78 -22.79 -8.29
N ARG A 153 -8.22 -23.74 -7.53
CA ARG A 153 -8.76 -24.12 -6.22
C ARG A 153 -8.88 -22.90 -5.27
N GLN A 154 -7.85 -22.07 -5.20
CA GLN A 154 -7.86 -20.87 -4.35
C GLN A 154 -8.92 -19.85 -4.80
N VAL A 155 -9.08 -19.67 -6.12
CA VAL A 155 -10.12 -18.81 -6.69
C VAL A 155 -11.51 -19.27 -6.26
N VAL A 156 -11.78 -20.57 -6.36
CA VAL A 156 -13.07 -21.17 -5.97
C VAL A 156 -13.28 -21.07 -4.46
N GLU A 157 -12.29 -21.41 -3.65
CA GLU A 157 -12.38 -21.31 -2.20
C GLU A 157 -12.68 -19.87 -1.75
N ASN A 158 -11.98 -18.88 -2.31
CA ASN A 158 -12.23 -17.47 -2.02
C ASN A 158 -13.68 -17.05 -2.36
N ALA A 159 -14.20 -17.51 -3.49
CA ALA A 159 -15.57 -17.22 -3.92
C ALA A 159 -16.61 -17.84 -2.97
N LEU A 160 -16.41 -19.10 -2.58
CA LEU A 160 -17.28 -19.81 -1.65
C LEU A 160 -17.28 -19.13 -0.26
N TYR A 161 -16.09 -18.80 0.27
CA TYR A 161 -16.00 -18.09 1.56
C TYR A 161 -16.63 -16.69 1.52
N ALA A 162 -16.62 -16.03 0.38
CA ALA A 162 -17.27 -14.73 0.22
C ALA A 162 -18.79 -14.84 0.02
N GLY A 163 -19.35 -16.04 -0.20
CA GLY A 163 -20.75 -16.23 -0.60
C GLY A 163 -21.06 -15.58 -1.94
N ALA A 164 -20.09 -15.60 -2.86
CA ALA A 164 -20.20 -14.90 -4.14
C ALA A 164 -21.11 -15.63 -5.12
N SER A 165 -21.93 -14.86 -5.85
CA SER A 165 -22.70 -15.33 -7.00
C SER A 165 -21.94 -15.16 -8.32
N THR A 166 -21.01 -14.20 -8.36
CA THR A 166 -20.20 -13.87 -9.54
C THR A 166 -18.76 -13.57 -9.13
N ILE A 167 -17.82 -14.01 -9.94
CA ILE A 167 -16.41 -13.62 -9.82
C ILE A 167 -15.92 -12.91 -11.07
N ILE A 168 -15.03 -11.94 -10.90
CA ILE A 168 -14.32 -11.27 -11.99
C ILE A 168 -12.84 -11.40 -11.69
N LEU A 169 -12.05 -11.76 -12.70
CA LEU A 169 -10.59 -11.78 -12.65
C LEU A 169 -10.06 -10.71 -13.60
N ALA A 170 -9.16 -9.87 -13.11
CA ALA A 170 -8.52 -8.81 -13.91
C ALA A 170 -7.12 -8.49 -13.40
#